data_5287e48d86afb8f44153ab43c27b4c42
#
_entry.id   5287e48d86afb8f44153ab43c27b4c42
#
_cell.length_a   1.000
_cell.length_b   1.000
_cell.length_c   1.000
_cell.angle_alpha   90.00
_cell.angle_beta   90.00
_cell.angle_gamma   90.00
#
_symmetry.space_group_name_H-M   'P 1'
#
loop_
_entity.id
_entity.type
_entity.pdbx_description
1 polymer ?
#
loop_
_entity_poly.entity_id
_entity_poly.type
_entity_poly.pdbx_seq_one_letter_code
_entity_poly.pdbx_strand_id
1 'polypeptide(L)'
;SNKNFTWTSNFNLTYQRALVDKLPEGKDIQYGDGEMYLHREGESMYTFYLPEWKGVNPETGLGEFWLDPEDHSKGVVNDYSEAGKGIVGKALPDVIGGFSNTFTYKDFDLSFLITYQFGGDMFDYPGYFSHHDGVRIGSMNLSEDVAGNYWKNPGDKVDNPMPIYANPY
;
A
#
# COMPACT_ATOMS: atom_id res chain seq x y z
N SER A 1 11.76 -34.82 -32.39
CA SER A 1 10.57 -33.95 -32.40
C SER A 1 9.34 -34.83 -32.59
N ASN A 2 8.46 -34.82 -31.62
CA ASN A 2 7.18 -35.51 -31.76
C ASN A 2 6.31 -34.64 -32.67
N LYS A 3 6.00 -35.13 -33.88
CA LYS A 3 5.27 -34.37 -34.93
C LYS A 3 3.86 -33.89 -34.48
N ASN A 4 3.39 -34.36 -33.34
CA ASN A 4 2.05 -34.08 -32.82
C ASN A 4 2.03 -33.11 -31.66
N PHE A 5 3.18 -32.61 -31.19
CA PHE A 5 3.27 -31.67 -30.06
C PHE A 5 4.18 -30.50 -30.40
N THR A 6 3.66 -29.29 -30.18
CA THR A 6 4.42 -28.05 -30.30
C THR A 6 4.24 -27.26 -29.04
N TRP A 7 5.32 -26.68 -28.55
CA TRP A 7 5.32 -25.72 -27.44
C TRP A 7 6.05 -24.45 -27.89
N THR A 8 5.35 -23.34 -27.78
CA THR A 8 5.89 -22.00 -28.02
C THR A 8 5.80 -21.21 -26.75
N SER A 9 6.89 -20.59 -26.36
CA SER A 9 6.99 -19.79 -25.14
C SER A 9 7.60 -18.44 -25.48
N ASN A 10 6.99 -17.35 -24.97
CA ASN A 10 7.51 -16.01 -25.08
C ASN A 10 7.57 -15.37 -23.69
N PHE A 11 8.70 -14.76 -23.42
CA PHE A 11 8.96 -14.04 -22.19
C PHE A 11 9.41 -12.62 -22.49
N ASN A 12 8.85 -11.64 -21.81
CA ASN A 12 9.33 -10.27 -21.82
C ASN A 12 9.45 -9.73 -20.41
N LEU A 13 10.43 -8.85 -20.20
CA LEU A 13 10.67 -8.18 -18.94
C LEU A 13 11.14 -6.76 -19.23
N THR A 14 10.53 -5.80 -18.56
CA THR A 14 10.95 -4.40 -18.58
C THR A 14 11.30 -3.99 -17.16
N TYR A 15 12.53 -3.52 -16.98
CA TYR A 15 12.93 -2.78 -15.77
C TYR A 15 12.80 -1.30 -16.02
N GLN A 16 12.14 -0.58 -15.13
CA GLN A 16 11.96 0.87 -15.24
C GLN A 16 12.30 1.56 -13.93
N ARG A 17 12.81 2.77 -14.06
CA ARG A 17 13.06 3.65 -12.93
C ARG A 17 12.81 5.09 -13.37
N ALA A 18 11.80 5.75 -12.78
CA ALA A 18 11.50 7.14 -13.03
C ALA A 18 11.74 7.93 -11.74
N LEU A 19 12.74 8.78 -11.76
CA LEU A 19 13.14 9.60 -10.61
C LEU A 19 12.97 11.08 -10.91
N VAL A 20 12.71 11.85 -9.87
CA VAL A 20 12.78 13.32 -9.92
C VAL A 20 14.25 13.71 -9.95
N ASP A 21 14.69 14.30 -11.06
CA ASP A 21 16.10 14.71 -11.24
C ASP A 21 16.36 16.03 -10.50
N LYS A 22 15.51 17.04 -10.73
CA LYS A 22 15.70 18.37 -10.16
C LYS A 22 14.37 19.08 -9.91
N LEU A 23 14.31 19.76 -8.77
CA LEU A 23 13.17 20.57 -8.38
C LEU A 23 13.52 22.07 -8.36
N PRO A 24 12.53 22.97 -8.54
CA PRO A 24 12.73 24.39 -8.34
C PRO A 24 13.24 24.65 -6.91
N GLU A 25 14.35 25.39 -6.82
CA GLU A 25 15.00 25.74 -5.55
C GLU A 25 15.44 24.52 -4.69
N GLY A 26 15.41 23.29 -5.24
CA GLY A 26 15.75 22.06 -4.50
C GLY A 26 14.80 21.73 -3.35
N LYS A 27 13.59 22.28 -3.36
CA LYS A 27 12.60 22.07 -2.29
C LYS A 27 11.61 20.98 -2.64
N ASP A 28 11.30 20.14 -1.66
CA ASP A 28 10.26 19.14 -1.74
C ASP A 28 8.90 19.77 -2.08
N ILE A 29 8.12 19.08 -2.91
CA ILE A 29 6.77 19.50 -3.31
C ILE A 29 5.81 18.41 -2.91
N GLN A 30 4.95 18.69 -1.91
CA GLN A 30 3.82 17.83 -1.56
C GLN A 30 2.62 18.17 -2.43
N TYR A 31 1.87 17.14 -2.85
CA TYR A 31 0.72 17.32 -3.74
C TYR A 31 -0.30 16.17 -3.59
N GLY A 32 -1.43 16.31 -4.29
CA GLY A 32 -2.54 15.36 -4.25
C GLY A 32 -3.50 15.61 -3.08
N ASP A 33 -4.52 14.78 -2.98
CA ASP A 33 -5.51 14.85 -1.91
C ASP A 33 -4.83 14.57 -0.56
N GLY A 34 -5.02 15.46 0.42
CA GLY A 34 -4.35 15.38 1.71
C GLY A 34 -2.80 15.45 1.64
N GLU A 35 -2.25 15.94 0.52
CA GLU A 35 -0.79 16.01 0.31
C GLU A 35 -0.09 14.66 0.49
N MET A 36 -0.72 13.61 -0.04
CA MET A 36 -0.26 12.23 0.12
C MET A 36 0.92 11.84 -0.78
N TYR A 37 1.29 12.67 -1.72
CA TYR A 37 2.42 12.45 -2.62
C TYR A 37 3.53 13.45 -2.39
N LEU A 38 4.77 13.03 -2.69
CA LEU A 38 5.96 13.84 -2.58
C LEU A 38 6.76 13.80 -3.87
N HIS A 39 7.16 14.99 -4.36
CA HIS A 39 8.30 15.10 -5.25
C HIS A 39 9.51 15.53 -4.42
N ARG A 40 10.52 14.67 -4.39
CA ARG A 40 11.84 14.91 -3.78
C ARG A 40 12.91 14.49 -4.77
N GLU A 41 13.98 15.28 -4.90
CA GLU A 41 15.09 14.93 -5.79
C GLU A 41 15.69 13.56 -5.41
N GLY A 42 15.87 12.70 -6.41
CA GLY A 42 16.35 11.33 -6.24
C GLY A 42 15.30 10.29 -5.92
N GLU A 43 14.08 10.71 -5.54
CA GLU A 43 12.97 9.80 -5.26
C GLU A 43 12.10 9.54 -6.50
N SER A 44 11.24 8.52 -6.41
CA SER A 44 10.30 8.17 -7.48
C SER A 44 9.32 9.32 -7.73
N MET A 45 8.93 9.50 -9.00
CA MET A 45 7.96 10.54 -9.39
C MET A 45 6.62 10.43 -8.65
N TYR A 46 6.21 9.22 -8.24
CA TYR A 46 4.96 8.97 -7.50
C TYR A 46 5.29 8.30 -6.17
N THR A 47 5.91 9.06 -5.28
CA THR A 47 6.26 8.62 -3.93
C THR A 47 5.14 8.95 -2.97
N PHE A 48 4.69 7.96 -2.19
CA PHE A 48 3.73 8.16 -1.12
C PHE A 48 4.42 8.76 0.10
N TYR A 49 3.83 9.83 0.63
CA TYR A 49 4.34 10.59 1.78
C TYR A 49 3.25 10.76 2.83
N LEU A 50 3.22 9.83 3.77
CA LEU A 50 2.12 9.64 4.71
C LEU A 50 2.66 9.37 6.13
N PRO A 51 1.83 9.58 7.17
CA PRO A 51 2.10 9.00 8.47
C PRO A 51 2.22 7.48 8.40
N GLU A 52 3.21 6.95 9.10
CA GLU A 52 3.45 5.51 9.15
C GLU A 52 2.73 4.89 10.35
N TRP A 53 1.86 3.92 10.05
CA TRP A 53 1.16 3.14 11.05
C TRP A 53 2.11 2.15 11.74
N LYS A 54 2.16 2.18 13.07
CA LYS A 54 2.93 1.22 13.86
C LYS A 54 2.10 -0.01 14.26
N GLY A 55 0.82 0.18 14.54
CA GLY A 55 -0.06 -0.89 15.00
C GLY A 55 -0.98 -0.45 16.12
N VAL A 56 -1.60 -1.43 16.78
CA VAL A 56 -2.47 -1.22 17.94
C VAL A 56 -1.68 -1.46 19.22
N ASN A 57 -1.77 -0.53 20.16
CA ASN A 57 -1.21 -0.73 21.49
C ASN A 57 -2.01 -1.83 22.22
N PRO A 58 -1.40 -2.96 22.58
CA PRO A 58 -2.13 -4.08 23.18
C PRO A 58 -2.69 -3.78 24.57
N GLU A 59 -2.13 -2.82 25.30
CA GLU A 59 -2.58 -2.48 26.65
C GLU A 59 -3.72 -1.45 26.65
N THR A 60 -3.73 -0.54 25.69
CA THR A 60 -4.70 0.58 25.65
C THR A 60 -5.74 0.44 24.56
N GLY A 61 -5.49 -0.37 23.52
CA GLY A 61 -6.33 -0.51 22.34
C GLY A 61 -6.30 0.68 21.38
N LEU A 62 -5.46 1.66 21.63
CA LEU A 62 -5.31 2.83 20.75
C LEU A 62 -4.43 2.50 19.56
N GLY A 63 -4.74 3.09 18.41
CA GLY A 63 -3.85 3.09 17.26
C GLY A 63 -2.59 3.92 17.56
N GLU A 64 -1.45 3.47 17.06
CA GLU A 64 -0.17 4.16 17.19
C GLU A 64 0.42 4.45 15.83
N PHE A 65 0.89 5.68 15.65
CA PHE A 65 1.67 6.13 14.49
C PHE A 65 3.07 6.51 14.96
N TRP A 66 4.06 6.36 14.08
CA TRP A 66 5.38 6.87 14.36
C TRP A 66 5.37 8.41 14.37
N LEU A 67 5.96 9.01 15.40
CA LEU A 67 6.12 10.47 15.46
C LEU A 67 7.00 10.98 14.33
N ASP A 68 7.98 10.19 13.94
CA ASP A 68 8.84 10.45 12.80
C ASP A 68 9.13 9.12 12.07
N PRO A 69 8.58 8.90 10.87
CA PRO A 69 8.83 7.69 10.10
C PRO A 69 10.29 7.48 9.67
N GLU A 70 11.10 8.54 9.64
CA GLU A 70 12.53 8.44 9.32
C GLU A 70 13.38 8.17 10.58
N ASP A 71 12.82 8.37 11.79
CA ASP A 71 13.51 8.15 13.07
C ASP A 71 12.56 7.61 14.15
N HIS A 72 12.34 6.31 14.14
CA HIS A 72 11.45 5.62 15.10
C HIS A 72 11.88 5.76 16.58
N SER A 73 13.11 6.24 16.86
CA SER A 73 13.57 6.49 18.23
C SER A 73 12.84 7.66 18.90
N LYS A 74 12.19 8.51 18.13
CA LYS A 74 11.39 9.64 18.64
C LYS A 74 10.06 9.21 19.27
N GLY A 75 9.69 7.93 19.14
CA GLY A 75 8.50 7.38 19.77
C GLY A 75 7.27 7.42 18.89
N VAL A 76 6.10 7.31 19.51
CA VAL A 76 4.81 7.17 18.84
C VAL A 76 3.80 8.18 19.38
N VAL A 77 2.78 8.43 18.56
CA VAL A 77 1.59 9.22 18.88
C VAL A 77 0.34 8.44 18.56
N ASN A 78 -0.77 8.77 19.22
CA ASN A 78 -2.07 8.16 18.95
C ASN A 78 -2.94 9.02 18.04
N ASP A 79 -2.63 10.29 17.92
CA ASP A 79 -3.35 11.22 17.03
C ASP A 79 -2.66 11.26 15.65
N TYR A 80 -3.43 10.95 14.61
CA TYR A 80 -2.95 11.03 13.24
C TYR A 80 -2.43 12.41 12.85
N SER A 81 -3.04 13.47 13.39
CA SER A 81 -2.66 14.86 13.10
C SER A 81 -1.30 15.26 13.69
N GLU A 82 -0.85 14.56 14.73
CA GLU A 82 0.45 14.77 15.37
C GLU A 82 1.56 13.92 14.77
N ALA A 83 1.19 12.89 13.99
CA ALA A 83 2.16 12.01 13.35
C ALA A 83 2.93 12.71 12.24
N GLY A 84 4.24 12.52 12.23
CA GLY A 84 5.07 12.98 11.13
C GLY A 84 4.81 12.18 9.86
N LYS A 85 4.95 12.82 8.69
CA LYS A 85 4.91 12.14 7.40
C LYS A 85 6.30 11.67 7.00
N GLY A 86 6.36 10.52 6.35
CA GLY A 86 7.58 9.95 5.75
C GLY A 86 7.29 9.25 4.43
N ILE A 87 8.33 8.82 3.76
CA ILE A 87 8.21 8.03 2.53
C ILE A 87 7.83 6.60 2.91
N VAL A 88 6.59 6.21 2.59
CA VAL A 88 6.05 4.89 2.94
C VAL A 88 5.93 3.95 1.74
N GLY A 89 6.23 4.42 0.54
CA GLY A 89 6.21 3.62 -0.68
C GLY A 89 6.21 4.45 -1.95
N LYS A 90 6.07 3.78 -3.09
CA LYS A 90 6.02 4.42 -4.41
C LYS A 90 5.03 3.69 -5.31
N ALA A 91 4.27 4.42 -6.13
CA ALA A 91 3.25 3.83 -7.00
C ALA A 91 3.83 3.12 -8.24
N LEU A 92 4.99 3.55 -8.74
CA LEU A 92 5.57 2.96 -9.94
C LEU A 92 6.25 1.62 -9.64
N PRO A 93 5.91 0.56 -10.38
CA PRO A 93 6.62 -0.71 -10.28
C PRO A 93 8.03 -0.60 -10.85
N ASP A 94 8.95 -1.40 -10.32
CA ASP A 94 10.32 -1.51 -10.84
C ASP A 94 10.40 -2.47 -12.04
N VAL A 95 9.61 -3.53 -12.02
CA VAL A 95 9.61 -4.57 -13.04
C VAL A 95 8.20 -4.88 -13.48
N ILE A 96 7.99 -4.90 -14.78
CA ILE A 96 6.74 -5.36 -15.42
C ILE A 96 7.07 -6.32 -16.56
N GLY A 97 6.18 -7.27 -16.82
CA GLY A 97 6.40 -8.18 -17.91
C GLY A 97 5.28 -9.16 -18.16
N GLY A 98 5.56 -10.08 -19.07
CA GLY A 98 4.62 -11.13 -19.44
C GLY A 98 5.33 -12.42 -19.85
N PHE A 99 4.66 -13.51 -19.58
CA PHE A 99 5.09 -14.85 -19.96
C PHE A 99 3.91 -15.58 -20.60
N SER A 100 4.00 -15.80 -21.90
CA SER A 100 2.98 -16.53 -22.65
C SER A 100 3.48 -17.90 -23.09
N ASN A 101 2.58 -18.88 -23.02
CA ASN A 101 2.82 -20.22 -23.48
C ASN A 101 1.66 -20.69 -24.34
N THR A 102 1.98 -21.40 -25.42
CA THR A 102 1.04 -22.08 -26.29
C THR A 102 1.51 -23.52 -26.47
N PHE A 103 0.64 -24.45 -26.16
CA PHE A 103 0.82 -25.88 -26.34
C PHE A 103 -0.17 -26.37 -27.38
N THR A 104 0.33 -26.99 -28.42
CA THR A 104 -0.49 -27.64 -29.44
C THR A 104 -0.24 -29.13 -29.41
N TYR A 105 -1.28 -29.92 -29.25
CA TYR A 105 -1.22 -31.37 -29.30
C TYR A 105 -2.35 -31.93 -30.15
N LYS A 106 -2.01 -32.43 -31.32
CA LYS A 106 -2.97 -32.84 -32.37
C LYS A 106 -3.94 -31.69 -32.69
N ASP A 107 -5.22 -31.88 -32.39
CA ASP A 107 -6.30 -30.93 -32.68
C ASP A 107 -6.63 -30.03 -31.45
N PHE A 108 -5.81 -30.07 -30.42
CA PHE A 108 -6.00 -29.28 -29.19
C PHE A 108 -4.92 -28.23 -29.03
N ASP A 109 -5.35 -27.01 -28.77
CA ASP A 109 -4.48 -25.88 -28.42
C ASP A 109 -4.83 -25.35 -27.01
N LEU A 110 -3.81 -25.17 -26.21
CA LEU A 110 -3.91 -24.50 -24.90
C LEU A 110 -2.95 -23.31 -24.90
N SER A 111 -3.49 -22.12 -24.70
CA SER A 111 -2.68 -20.90 -24.53
C SER A 111 -3.02 -20.21 -23.24
N PHE A 112 -2.00 -19.70 -22.55
CA PHE A 112 -2.17 -18.82 -21.40
C PHE A 112 -1.11 -17.74 -21.37
N LEU A 113 -1.47 -16.60 -20.78
CA LEU A 113 -0.60 -15.47 -20.53
C LEU A 113 -0.58 -15.19 -19.03
N ILE A 114 0.60 -15.13 -18.44
CA ILE A 114 0.84 -14.64 -17.09
C ILE A 114 1.46 -13.25 -17.23
N THR A 115 0.79 -12.23 -16.71
CA THR A 115 1.38 -10.89 -16.55
C THR A 115 1.86 -10.74 -15.12
N TYR A 116 2.95 -10.02 -14.95
CA TYR A 116 3.52 -9.79 -13.61
C TYR A 116 4.03 -8.36 -13.48
N GLN A 117 3.99 -7.89 -12.25
CA GLN A 117 4.44 -6.58 -11.83
C GLN A 117 5.06 -6.72 -10.44
N PHE A 118 6.27 -6.20 -10.25
CA PHE A 118 6.98 -6.22 -8.98
C PHE A 118 7.48 -4.82 -8.63
N GLY A 119 7.48 -4.54 -7.34
CA GLY A 119 7.70 -3.19 -6.81
C GLY A 119 6.50 -2.30 -7.14
N GLY A 120 6.34 -1.28 -6.37
CA GLY A 120 5.18 -0.40 -6.48
C GLY A 120 4.08 -0.77 -5.51
N ASP A 121 3.60 0.25 -4.84
CA ASP A 121 2.57 0.21 -3.82
C ASP A 121 1.29 0.85 -4.37
N MET A 122 0.17 0.48 -3.81
CA MET A 122 -1.12 1.06 -4.17
C MET A 122 -1.83 1.55 -2.92
N PHE A 123 -2.30 2.79 -2.98
CA PHE A 123 -3.15 3.31 -1.92
C PHE A 123 -4.53 2.64 -2.00
N ASP A 124 -4.91 1.95 -0.93
CA ASP A 124 -6.23 1.33 -0.82
C ASP A 124 -7.30 2.38 -0.48
N TYR A 125 -7.76 3.10 -1.50
CA TYR A 125 -8.77 4.12 -1.33
C TYR A 125 -10.12 3.59 -0.84
N PRO A 126 -10.64 2.44 -1.29
CA PRO A 126 -11.82 1.82 -0.68
C PRO A 126 -11.62 1.45 0.78
N GLY A 127 -10.47 0.88 1.13
CA GLY A 127 -10.10 0.55 2.51
C GLY A 127 -10.08 1.77 3.42
N TYR A 128 -9.59 2.90 2.95
CA TYR A 128 -9.62 4.17 3.69
C TYR A 128 -11.02 4.54 4.22
N PHE A 129 -12.07 4.15 3.50
CA PHE A 129 -13.46 4.41 3.92
C PHE A 129 -14.08 3.29 4.74
N SER A 130 -13.61 2.05 4.62
CA SER A 130 -14.21 0.87 5.25
C SER A 130 -13.40 0.30 6.41
N HIS A 131 -12.10 0.62 6.51
CA HIS A 131 -11.21 0.18 7.59
C HIS A 131 -11.01 1.28 8.65
N HIS A 132 -12.13 1.83 9.15
CA HIS A 132 -12.06 2.85 10.18
C HIS A 132 -12.39 2.25 11.57
N ASP A 133 -11.98 2.93 12.62
CA ASP A 133 -12.16 2.57 14.02
C ASP A 133 -13.57 2.87 14.60
N GLY A 134 -14.55 3.11 13.74
CA GLY A 134 -15.90 3.47 14.14
C GLY A 134 -16.24 4.96 14.00
N VAL A 135 -15.26 5.79 13.72
CA VAL A 135 -15.44 7.26 13.57
C VAL A 135 -16.45 7.64 12.49
N ARG A 136 -16.65 6.77 11.49
CA ARG A 136 -17.60 6.99 10.38
C ARG A 136 -18.88 6.16 10.47
N ILE A 137 -19.14 5.51 11.61
CA ILE A 137 -20.38 4.74 11.81
C ILE A 137 -21.60 5.66 11.61
N GLY A 138 -22.54 5.18 10.82
CA GLY A 138 -23.74 5.94 10.42
C GLY A 138 -23.62 6.59 9.04
N SER A 139 -22.43 6.77 8.50
CA SER A 139 -22.22 7.25 7.13
C SER A 139 -21.56 6.18 6.22
N MET A 140 -20.77 5.29 6.78
CA MET A 140 -20.06 4.23 6.07
C MET A 140 -20.08 2.94 6.87
N ASN A 141 -20.13 1.80 6.16
CA ASN A 141 -20.06 0.50 6.77
C ASN A 141 -18.61 0.11 7.03
N LEU A 142 -18.39 -0.66 8.11
CA LEU A 142 -17.12 -1.35 8.33
C LEU A 142 -16.97 -2.54 7.38
N SER A 143 -15.76 -2.78 6.96
CA SER A 143 -15.39 -4.01 6.27
C SER A 143 -15.53 -5.22 7.21
N GLU A 144 -15.79 -6.40 6.65
CA GLU A 144 -16.00 -7.64 7.42
C GLU A 144 -14.76 -8.06 8.21
N ASP A 145 -13.57 -7.79 7.69
CA ASP A 145 -12.29 -8.07 8.32
C ASP A 145 -11.99 -7.17 9.52
N VAL A 146 -12.60 -5.99 9.60
CA VAL A 146 -12.55 -5.08 10.75
C VAL A 146 -13.66 -5.40 11.74
N ALA A 147 -14.85 -5.71 11.25
CA ALA A 147 -16.03 -5.97 12.07
C ALA A 147 -15.83 -7.19 12.99
N GLY A 148 -15.69 -6.94 14.30
CA GLY A 148 -15.44 -7.98 15.29
C GLY A 148 -13.96 -8.34 15.52
N ASN A 149 -13.06 -7.94 14.64
CA ASN A 149 -11.61 -8.13 14.76
C ASN A 149 -10.93 -6.83 15.21
N TYR A 150 -11.28 -6.38 16.39
CA TYR A 150 -10.74 -5.17 16.99
C TYR A 150 -10.39 -5.41 18.47
N TRP A 151 -9.58 -4.55 19.05
CA TRP A 151 -9.15 -4.65 20.44
C TRP A 151 -10.35 -4.53 21.40
N LYS A 152 -10.40 -5.40 22.42
CA LYS A 152 -11.47 -5.49 23.42
C LYS A 152 -10.94 -5.49 24.85
N ASN A 153 -9.77 -6.09 25.08
CA ASN A 153 -9.21 -6.23 26.43
C ASN A 153 -7.70 -6.03 26.39
N PRO A 154 -7.11 -5.50 27.50
CA PRO A 154 -5.66 -5.44 27.65
C PRO A 154 -4.97 -6.78 27.38
N GLY A 155 -3.95 -6.74 26.53
CA GLY A 155 -3.22 -7.92 26.08
C GLY A 155 -3.69 -8.48 24.73
N ASP A 156 -4.81 -8.01 24.16
CA ASP A 156 -5.26 -8.43 22.82
C ASP A 156 -4.24 -7.99 21.76
N LYS A 157 -3.89 -8.95 20.89
CA LYS A 157 -3.00 -8.71 19.74
C LYS A 157 -3.83 -8.76 18.47
N VAL A 158 -4.28 -7.61 18.03
CA VAL A 158 -5.16 -7.42 16.88
C VAL A 158 -4.66 -6.29 16.00
N ASP A 159 -5.10 -6.27 14.75
CA ASP A 159 -4.67 -5.26 13.78
C ASP A 159 -5.54 -3.99 13.81
N ASN A 160 -6.74 -4.08 14.41
CA ASN A 160 -7.67 -2.97 14.46
C ASN A 160 -7.82 -2.42 15.89
N PRO A 161 -7.78 -1.09 16.06
CA PRO A 161 -7.90 -0.46 17.37
C PRO A 161 -9.28 -0.63 17.98
N MET A 162 -9.43 -0.24 19.22
CA MET A 162 -10.75 -0.20 19.86
C MET A 162 -11.65 0.80 19.12
N PRO A 163 -12.95 0.48 18.93
CA PRO A 163 -13.87 1.37 18.25
C PRO A 163 -14.08 2.69 19.02
N ILE A 164 -13.95 3.80 18.32
CA ILE A 164 -14.26 5.14 18.81
C ILE A 164 -15.63 5.53 18.26
N TYR A 165 -16.64 5.59 19.14
CA TYR A 165 -17.97 6.03 18.75
C TYR A 165 -18.09 7.54 18.95
N ALA A 166 -18.57 8.21 17.90
CA ALA A 166 -18.72 9.64 17.82
C ALA A 166 -17.41 10.42 17.87
N ASN A 167 -17.11 10.96 16.73
CA ASN A 167 -15.97 11.79 16.48
C ASN A 167 -15.94 13.01 17.39
N PRO A 168 -14.87 13.24 18.12
CA PRO A 168 -14.57 14.54 18.71
C PRO A 168 -13.73 15.45 17.81
N TYR A 169 -13.56 15.15 16.49
CA TYR A 169 -12.84 16.03 15.56
C TYR A 169 -13.74 17.08 14.93
#